data_265d1528b9549f7a5fe074c73d91eb63
#
_entry.id   265d1528b9549f7a5fe074c73d91eb63
#
_cell.length_a   1.000
_cell.length_b   1.000
_cell.length_c   1.000
_cell.angle_alpha   90.00
_cell.angle_beta   90.00
_cell.angle_gamma   90.00
#
_symmetry.space_group_name_H-M   'P 1'
#
loop_
_entity.id
_entity.type
_entity.pdbx_description
1 polymer ?
#
loop_
_entity_poly.entity_id
_entity_poly.type
_entity_poly.pdbx_seq_one_letter_code
_entity_poly.pdbx_strand_id
1 'polypeptide(L)'
;MIFTNLIQTNLRTRCFGKEIEYYQRLGSTNLEAWNLIENNEASHGMIVITDNQFQGKGRNGNSWFMSPSKGLAMSLVMLEPLSLKKAELIPIAAGVAVAKALKNRGGKPKLKWPNDILLGNKKCGGILCESRISGQTVNSMVIGIGLNINETENDFPEKLSQSATSLSIETQHSNQRELICAMVLTFFEQLLDNLDSVTSEWTNYCAHLNEITSFNHNGVSQHGLFKGINDRGQAQIKIEEEVQLFHSIILN
;
A
#
# COMPACT_ATOMS: atom_id res chain seq x y z
N MET A 1 5.87 21.09 -0.30
CA MET A 1 6.49 20.68 0.99
C MET A 1 5.44 20.00 1.84
N ILE A 2 5.79 18.92 2.53
CA ILE A 2 4.95 18.26 3.54
C ILE A 2 5.20 18.92 4.90
N PHE A 3 4.12 19.27 5.59
CA PHE A 3 4.16 19.84 6.92
C PHE A 3 3.86 18.75 7.97
N THR A 4 4.89 18.23 8.62
CA THR A 4 4.77 17.11 9.56
C THR A 4 3.86 17.42 10.76
N ASN A 5 3.82 18.67 11.23
CA ASN A 5 2.90 19.12 12.26
C ASN A 5 1.42 18.99 11.85
N LEU A 6 1.09 19.15 10.57
CA LEU A 6 -0.28 18.93 10.08
C LEU A 6 -0.64 17.46 10.07
N ILE A 7 0.32 16.56 9.80
CA ILE A 7 0.10 15.12 9.98
C ILE A 7 -0.20 14.85 11.45
N GLN A 8 0.68 15.26 12.36
CA GLN A 8 0.57 15.01 13.81
C GLN A 8 -0.74 15.56 14.40
N THR A 9 -1.18 16.75 14.00
CA THR A 9 -2.43 17.35 14.47
C THR A 9 -3.67 16.55 14.05
N ASN A 10 -3.62 15.87 12.90
CA ASN A 10 -4.72 15.09 12.36
C ASN A 10 -4.68 13.61 12.76
N LEU A 11 -3.59 13.13 13.35
CA LEU A 11 -3.46 11.74 13.81
C LEU A 11 -4.46 11.40 14.92
N ARG A 12 -5.00 10.18 14.84
CA ARG A 12 -5.82 9.57 15.90
C ARG A 12 -5.27 8.19 16.26
N THR A 13 -3.93 8.10 16.28
CA THR A 13 -3.15 6.90 16.58
C THR A 13 -2.59 6.94 18.00
N ARG A 14 -2.32 5.77 18.57
CA ARG A 14 -1.56 5.60 19.81
C ARG A 14 -0.05 5.60 19.57
N CYS A 15 0.37 4.97 18.45
CA CYS A 15 1.77 4.70 18.14
C CYS A 15 2.17 5.24 16.76
N PHE A 16 1.49 4.84 15.69
CA PHE A 16 1.93 5.13 14.33
C PHE A 16 1.94 6.61 13.99
N GLY A 17 3.06 7.08 13.42
CA GLY A 17 3.23 8.46 12.96
C GLY A 17 3.51 9.49 14.06
N LYS A 18 3.75 9.06 15.30
CA LYS A 18 4.19 9.97 16.38
C LYS A 18 5.59 10.49 16.12
N GLU A 19 6.42 9.67 15.53
CA GLU A 19 7.76 10.01 15.07
C GLU A 19 7.78 10.03 13.56
N ILE A 20 8.29 11.13 12.97
CA ILE A 20 8.25 11.38 11.52
C ILE A 20 9.62 11.84 11.06
N GLU A 21 10.28 11.02 10.25
CA GLU A 21 11.48 11.38 9.52
C GLU A 21 11.09 11.94 8.13
N TYR A 22 11.27 13.24 7.96
CA TYR A 22 10.92 13.94 6.73
C TYR A 22 12.15 14.30 5.91
N TYR A 23 12.08 13.99 4.63
CA TYR A 23 13.10 14.33 3.63
C TYR A 23 12.47 15.14 2.50
N GLN A 24 13.10 16.27 2.13
CA GLN A 24 12.68 17.02 0.95
C GLN A 24 12.85 16.20 -0.33
N ARG A 25 13.93 15.40 -0.42
CA ARG A 25 14.25 14.53 -1.55
C ARG A 25 14.96 13.27 -1.06
N LEU A 26 14.51 12.11 -1.50
CA LEU A 26 15.03 10.81 -1.07
C LEU A 26 14.98 9.82 -2.22
N GLY A 27 15.91 8.86 -2.26
CA GLY A 27 15.90 7.77 -3.22
C GLY A 27 14.68 6.88 -3.04
N SER A 28 14.54 6.30 -1.85
CA SER A 28 13.43 5.42 -1.48
C SER A 28 13.16 5.50 0.01
N THR A 29 11.90 5.73 0.39
CA THR A 29 11.47 5.75 1.79
C THR A 29 11.63 4.40 2.47
N ASN A 30 11.40 3.28 1.75
CA ASN A 30 11.66 1.94 2.31
C ASN A 30 13.14 1.72 2.59
N LEU A 31 14.01 2.10 1.66
CA LEU A 31 15.46 1.93 1.86
C LEU A 31 15.94 2.72 3.08
N GLU A 32 15.46 3.96 3.22
CA GLU A 32 15.82 4.80 4.35
C GLU A 32 15.27 4.25 5.67
N ALA A 33 14.04 3.76 5.68
CA ALA A 33 13.49 3.10 6.86
C ALA A 33 14.35 1.89 7.29
N TRP A 34 14.86 1.10 6.34
CA TRP A 34 15.80 0.02 6.63
C TRP A 34 17.13 0.52 7.16
N ASN A 35 17.68 1.63 6.62
CA ASN A 35 18.92 2.24 7.12
C ASN A 35 18.76 2.67 8.57
N LEU A 36 17.65 3.34 8.91
CA LEU A 36 17.36 3.76 10.30
C LEU A 36 17.23 2.56 11.25
N ILE A 37 16.60 1.46 10.79
CA ILE A 37 16.52 0.22 11.59
C ILE A 37 17.93 -0.37 11.81
N GLU A 38 18.77 -0.42 10.79
CA GLU A 38 20.13 -0.97 10.89
C GLU A 38 21.03 -0.16 11.81
N ASN A 39 20.84 1.15 11.84
CA ASN A 39 21.58 2.08 12.69
C ASN A 39 21.02 2.17 14.13
N ASN A 40 19.92 1.46 14.46
CA ASN A 40 19.18 1.57 15.72
C ASN A 40 18.62 2.99 15.98
N GLU A 41 18.25 3.69 14.92
CA GLU A 41 17.67 5.04 14.95
C GLU A 41 16.15 5.01 14.72
N ALA A 42 15.57 3.85 14.38
CA ALA A 42 14.15 3.69 14.17
C ALA A 42 13.41 3.21 15.41
N SER A 43 12.20 3.75 15.61
CA SER A 43 11.24 3.26 16.62
C SER A 43 10.05 2.55 15.96
N HIS A 44 9.34 1.71 16.75
CA HIS A 44 8.07 1.13 16.28
C HIS A 44 7.04 2.22 16.05
N GLY A 45 6.42 2.21 14.87
CA GLY A 45 5.43 3.21 14.47
C GLY A 45 6.00 4.49 13.85
N MET A 46 7.34 4.65 13.79
CA MET A 46 7.98 5.73 13.04
C MET A 46 7.57 5.67 11.57
N ILE A 47 7.45 6.82 10.94
CA ILE A 47 7.28 6.92 9.49
C ILE A 47 8.43 7.71 8.85
N VAL A 48 8.86 7.23 7.69
CA VAL A 48 9.74 7.96 6.78
C VAL A 48 8.89 8.49 5.63
N ILE A 49 8.97 9.79 5.34
CA ILE A 49 8.14 10.45 4.33
C ILE A 49 8.97 11.44 3.51
N THR A 50 8.66 11.58 2.22
CA THR A 50 9.38 12.52 1.34
C THR A 50 8.46 13.27 0.39
N ASP A 51 8.86 14.49 0.03
CA ASP A 51 8.22 15.27 -1.03
C ASP A 51 8.61 14.83 -2.44
N ASN A 52 9.78 14.21 -2.59
CA ASN A 52 10.30 13.78 -3.88
C ASN A 52 11.07 12.47 -3.75
N GLN A 53 10.43 11.37 -4.14
CA GLN A 53 11.07 10.06 -4.24
C GLN A 53 11.53 9.82 -5.68
N PHE A 54 12.86 9.72 -5.91
CA PHE A 54 13.41 9.63 -7.27
C PHE A 54 13.90 8.24 -7.69
N GLN A 55 13.94 7.27 -6.78
CA GLN A 55 14.26 5.85 -7.01
C GLN A 55 13.22 4.95 -6.31
N GLY A 56 11.94 5.32 -6.43
CA GLY A 56 10.86 4.56 -5.82
C GLY A 56 10.83 3.12 -6.34
N LYS A 57 10.61 2.18 -5.42
CA LYS A 57 10.56 0.74 -5.71
C LYS A 57 9.14 0.22 -5.61
N GLY A 58 8.79 -0.66 -6.53
CA GLY A 58 7.61 -1.51 -6.50
C GLY A 58 7.98 -2.98 -6.41
N ARG A 59 7.02 -3.87 -6.45
CA ARG A 59 7.25 -5.32 -6.44
C ARG A 59 7.95 -5.79 -7.71
N ASN A 60 8.67 -6.91 -7.60
CA ASN A 60 9.33 -7.61 -8.71
C ASN A 60 10.31 -6.70 -9.50
N GLY A 61 10.98 -5.77 -8.84
CA GLY A 61 11.94 -4.87 -9.46
C GLY A 61 11.33 -3.71 -10.26
N ASN A 62 10.00 -3.57 -10.27
CA ASN A 62 9.35 -2.43 -10.91
C ASN A 62 9.70 -1.12 -10.19
N SER A 63 9.74 -0.02 -10.93
CA SER A 63 9.88 1.32 -10.35
C SER A 63 8.52 1.89 -9.96
N TRP A 64 8.50 2.68 -8.87
CA TRP A 64 7.37 3.53 -8.52
C TRP A 64 7.67 4.96 -8.95
N PHE A 65 6.79 5.53 -9.77
CA PHE A 65 6.86 6.93 -10.18
C PHE A 65 6.11 7.81 -9.17
N MET A 66 6.68 8.96 -8.84
CA MET A 66 6.04 10.00 -8.05
C MET A 66 6.43 11.38 -8.61
N SER A 67 5.43 12.23 -8.85
CA SER A 67 5.69 13.63 -9.21
C SER A 67 6.07 14.43 -7.96
N PRO A 68 7.15 15.22 -8.00
CA PRO A 68 7.61 16.00 -6.84
C PRO A 68 6.50 16.87 -6.26
N SER A 69 6.31 16.82 -4.94
CA SER A 69 5.34 17.59 -4.17
C SER A 69 3.86 17.37 -4.51
N LYS A 70 3.52 16.35 -5.31
CA LYS A 70 2.14 16.04 -5.70
C LYS A 70 1.63 14.73 -5.09
N GLY A 71 2.40 13.67 -5.14
CA GLY A 71 2.07 12.39 -4.55
C GLY A 71 2.41 12.29 -3.05
N LEU A 72 2.14 11.12 -2.50
CA LEU A 72 2.53 10.71 -1.16
C LEU A 72 3.40 9.46 -1.26
N ALA A 73 4.64 9.55 -0.80
CA ALA A 73 5.52 8.40 -0.60
C ALA A 73 5.93 8.35 0.87
N MET A 74 5.50 7.30 1.56
CA MET A 74 5.82 7.07 2.96
C MET A 74 6.11 5.61 3.24
N SER A 75 6.89 5.34 4.28
CA SER A 75 7.18 3.99 4.79
C SER A 75 6.95 3.95 6.29
N LEU A 76 6.17 2.97 6.76
CA LEU A 76 5.93 2.71 8.17
C LEU A 76 6.94 1.67 8.66
N VAL A 77 7.48 1.87 9.86
CA VAL A 77 8.36 0.95 10.55
C VAL A 77 7.58 0.15 11.59
N MET A 78 7.63 -1.18 11.50
CA MET A 78 7.10 -2.11 12.50
C MET A 78 8.24 -2.93 13.08
N LEU A 79 8.48 -2.82 14.38
CA LEU A 79 9.54 -3.53 15.12
C LEU A 79 8.98 -4.51 16.16
N GLU A 80 7.67 -4.54 16.36
CA GLU A 80 7.04 -5.55 17.21
C GLU A 80 7.00 -6.91 16.50
N PRO A 81 7.45 -7.98 17.16
CA PRO A 81 7.45 -9.31 16.56
C PRO A 81 6.04 -9.80 16.22
N LEU A 82 5.86 -10.30 14.99
CA LEU A 82 4.60 -10.83 14.49
C LEU A 82 4.76 -12.30 14.09
N SER A 83 3.75 -13.12 14.34
CA SER A 83 3.67 -14.43 13.69
C SER A 83 3.53 -14.28 12.16
N LEU A 84 4.02 -15.26 11.40
CA LEU A 84 3.90 -15.25 9.93
C LEU A 84 2.46 -15.04 9.49
N LYS A 85 1.49 -15.71 10.12
CA LYS A 85 0.06 -15.57 9.80
C LYS A 85 -0.42 -14.12 9.93
N LYS A 86 -0.05 -13.41 10.99
CA LYS A 86 -0.41 -11.99 11.16
C LYS A 86 0.33 -11.09 10.17
N ALA A 87 1.61 -11.38 9.92
CA ALA A 87 2.43 -10.59 9.01
C ALA A 87 1.92 -10.65 7.56
N GLU A 88 1.36 -11.79 7.12
CA GLU A 88 0.74 -11.93 5.79
C GLU A 88 -0.49 -11.03 5.61
N LEU A 89 -1.17 -10.63 6.68
CA LEU A 89 -2.33 -9.74 6.64
C LEU A 89 -1.95 -8.24 6.64
N ILE A 90 -0.72 -7.89 6.98
CA ILE A 90 -0.29 -6.47 7.06
C ILE A 90 -0.43 -5.74 5.71
N PRO A 91 -0.01 -6.29 4.55
CA PRO A 91 -0.24 -5.65 3.26
C PRO A 91 -1.72 -5.46 2.94
N ILE A 92 -2.57 -6.42 3.35
CA ILE A 92 -4.02 -6.37 3.16
C ILE A 92 -4.61 -5.24 4.01
N ALA A 93 -4.21 -5.13 5.29
CA ALA A 93 -4.62 -4.07 6.19
C ALA A 93 -4.19 -2.68 5.67
N ALA A 94 -2.96 -2.55 5.16
CA ALA A 94 -2.48 -1.31 4.57
C ALA A 94 -3.32 -0.91 3.34
N GLY A 95 -3.70 -1.87 2.47
CA GLY A 95 -4.60 -1.64 1.34
C GLY A 95 -5.97 -1.12 1.77
N VAL A 96 -6.58 -1.76 2.77
CA VAL A 96 -7.88 -1.33 3.31
C VAL A 96 -7.77 0.05 3.96
N ALA A 97 -6.71 0.34 4.71
CA ALA A 97 -6.50 1.65 5.32
C ALA A 97 -6.41 2.77 4.28
N VAL A 98 -5.66 2.53 3.19
CA VAL A 98 -5.60 3.46 2.06
C VAL A 98 -6.96 3.62 1.40
N ALA A 99 -7.68 2.52 1.13
CA ALA A 99 -9.00 2.60 0.53
C ALA A 99 -9.99 3.41 1.38
N LYS A 100 -10.01 3.21 2.72
CA LYS A 100 -10.81 4.02 3.64
C LYS A 100 -10.45 5.51 3.58
N ALA A 101 -9.15 5.84 3.55
CA ALA A 101 -8.69 7.22 3.46
C ALA A 101 -9.11 7.89 2.14
N LEU A 102 -8.90 7.23 1.00
CA LEU A 102 -9.31 7.74 -0.31
C LEU A 102 -10.83 7.88 -0.43
N LYS A 103 -11.61 6.92 0.10
CA LYS A 103 -13.08 6.99 0.14
C LYS A 103 -13.57 8.19 0.94
N ASN A 104 -12.93 8.48 2.08
CA ASN A 104 -13.26 9.65 2.90
C ASN A 104 -13.01 10.98 2.15
N ARG A 105 -12.11 10.98 1.18
CA ARG A 105 -11.81 12.14 0.32
C ARG A 105 -12.62 12.15 -0.99
N GLY A 106 -13.70 11.38 -1.08
CA GLY A 106 -14.61 11.34 -2.24
C GLY A 106 -14.16 10.40 -3.36
N GLY A 107 -13.03 9.72 -3.22
CA GLY A 107 -12.60 8.69 -4.16
C GLY A 107 -13.49 7.44 -4.12
N LYS A 108 -13.47 6.65 -5.18
CA LYS A 108 -14.12 5.33 -5.26
C LYS A 108 -13.06 4.24 -5.43
N PRO A 109 -12.27 3.96 -4.36
CA PRO A 109 -11.15 3.03 -4.46
C PRO A 109 -11.61 1.59 -4.64
N LYS A 110 -10.80 0.86 -5.41
CA LYS A 110 -10.83 -0.59 -5.50
C LYS A 110 -9.44 -1.14 -5.22
N LEU A 111 -9.37 -2.35 -4.70
CA LEU A 111 -8.12 -3.05 -4.40
C LEU A 111 -7.92 -4.19 -5.40
N LYS A 112 -6.84 -4.13 -6.15
CA LYS A 112 -6.38 -5.22 -7.03
C LYS A 112 -5.31 -6.02 -6.29
N TRP A 113 -5.60 -7.28 -6.04
CA TRP A 113 -4.65 -8.17 -5.38
C TRP A 113 -3.36 -8.29 -6.22
N PRO A 114 -2.18 -8.33 -5.59
CA PRO A 114 -1.99 -8.36 -4.14
C PRO A 114 -1.82 -6.98 -3.48
N ASN A 115 -1.56 -5.89 -4.19
CA ASN A 115 -1.01 -4.67 -3.59
C ASN A 115 -1.34 -3.38 -4.32
N ASP A 116 -2.20 -3.41 -5.33
CA ASP A 116 -2.53 -2.22 -6.12
C ASP A 116 -3.82 -1.55 -5.64
N ILE A 117 -3.80 -0.23 -5.60
CA ILE A 117 -4.95 0.61 -5.31
C ILE A 117 -5.38 1.27 -6.62
N LEU A 118 -6.65 1.07 -6.98
CA LEU A 118 -7.24 1.62 -8.18
C LEU A 118 -8.26 2.71 -7.82
N LEU A 119 -8.36 3.72 -8.68
CA LEU A 119 -9.52 4.61 -8.81
C LEU A 119 -10.01 4.49 -10.25
N GLY A 120 -11.31 4.24 -10.42
CA GLY A 120 -11.81 3.75 -11.71
C GLY A 120 -11.11 2.44 -12.08
N ASN A 121 -10.53 2.39 -13.28
CA ASN A 121 -9.76 1.25 -13.76
C ASN A 121 -8.25 1.52 -13.83
N LYS A 122 -7.78 2.66 -13.27
CA LYS A 122 -6.39 3.07 -13.33
C LYS A 122 -5.73 3.00 -11.95
N LYS A 123 -4.44 2.74 -11.94
CA LYS A 123 -3.64 2.64 -10.71
C LYS A 123 -3.43 4.02 -10.10
N CYS A 124 -3.89 4.19 -8.86
CA CYS A 124 -3.68 5.38 -8.04
C CYS A 124 -2.59 5.17 -6.98
N GLY A 125 -2.32 3.94 -6.60
CA GLY A 125 -1.35 3.66 -5.57
C GLY A 125 -0.86 2.22 -5.54
N GLY A 126 0.12 1.97 -4.68
CA GLY A 126 0.67 0.65 -4.45
C GLY A 126 1.30 0.51 -3.07
N ILE A 127 1.35 -0.72 -2.58
CA ILE A 127 1.94 -1.08 -1.29
C ILE A 127 3.11 -2.03 -1.52
N LEU A 128 4.21 -1.78 -0.84
CA LEU A 128 5.40 -2.63 -0.84
C LEU A 128 5.80 -2.95 0.59
N CYS A 129 5.48 -4.15 1.06
CA CYS A 129 5.94 -4.65 2.35
C CYS A 129 7.21 -5.46 2.18
N GLU A 130 8.21 -5.15 2.99
CA GLU A 130 9.47 -5.87 3.12
C GLU A 130 9.64 -6.27 4.58
N SER A 131 10.18 -7.47 4.84
CA SER A 131 10.29 -8.00 6.20
C SER A 131 11.57 -8.77 6.43
N ARG A 132 12.03 -8.81 7.69
CA ARG A 132 13.09 -9.68 8.18
C ARG A 132 12.50 -10.75 9.08
N ILE A 133 12.74 -12.00 8.72
CA ILE A 133 12.13 -13.17 9.34
C ILE A 133 13.22 -13.96 10.07
N SER A 134 12.92 -14.43 11.27
CA SER A 134 13.72 -15.39 12.01
C SER A 134 12.80 -16.52 12.51
N GLY A 135 13.04 -17.72 12.00
CA GLY A 135 12.16 -18.87 12.27
C GLY A 135 10.73 -18.64 11.83
N GLN A 136 9.79 -18.64 12.76
CA GLN A 136 8.35 -18.42 12.53
C GLN A 136 7.87 -16.99 12.87
N THR A 137 8.83 -16.08 13.07
CA THR A 137 8.54 -14.71 13.53
C THR A 137 9.10 -13.69 12.56
N VAL A 138 8.29 -12.71 12.21
CA VAL A 138 8.71 -11.48 11.55
C VAL A 138 9.15 -10.49 12.63
N ASN A 139 10.44 -10.19 12.70
CA ASN A 139 11.01 -9.31 13.74
C ASN A 139 10.94 -7.83 13.39
N SER A 140 10.97 -7.52 12.09
CA SER A 140 10.82 -6.16 11.58
C SER A 140 10.16 -6.18 10.21
N MET A 141 9.36 -5.15 9.95
CA MET A 141 8.71 -4.94 8.65
C MET A 141 8.72 -3.46 8.31
N VAL A 142 8.95 -3.16 7.04
CA VAL A 142 8.78 -1.83 6.45
C VAL A 142 7.63 -1.89 5.45
N ILE A 143 6.66 -1.00 5.62
CA ILE A 143 5.45 -0.94 4.80
C ILE A 143 5.50 0.34 3.98
N GLY A 144 5.95 0.23 2.74
CA GLY A 144 5.96 1.34 1.78
C GLY A 144 4.58 1.56 1.19
N ILE A 145 4.13 2.81 1.19
CA ILE A 145 2.86 3.25 0.61
C ILE A 145 3.15 4.39 -0.35
N GLY A 146 2.88 4.15 -1.64
CA GLY A 146 2.96 5.16 -2.69
C GLY A 146 1.55 5.49 -3.21
N LEU A 147 1.18 6.78 -3.21
CA LEU A 147 -0.13 7.24 -3.69
C LEU A 147 0.03 8.45 -4.62
N ASN A 148 -0.66 8.41 -5.74
CA ASN A 148 -0.85 9.56 -6.60
C ASN A 148 -2.02 10.39 -6.02
N ILE A 149 -1.73 11.59 -5.55
CA ILE A 149 -2.72 12.44 -4.87
C ILE A 149 -3.15 13.61 -5.74
N ASN A 150 -2.20 14.48 -6.11
CA ASN A 150 -2.46 15.73 -6.82
C ASN A 150 -1.79 15.79 -8.21
N GLU A 151 -1.31 14.67 -8.71
CA GLU A 151 -0.83 14.58 -10.09
C GLU A 151 -1.96 14.93 -11.06
N THR A 152 -1.63 15.68 -12.10
CA THR A 152 -2.45 15.91 -13.28
C THR A 152 -2.10 14.91 -14.37
N GLU A 153 -2.90 14.79 -15.43
CA GLU A 153 -2.60 13.89 -16.55
C GLU A 153 -1.21 14.17 -17.18
N ASN A 154 -0.82 15.43 -17.23
CA ASN A 154 0.47 15.87 -17.79
C ASN A 154 1.69 15.55 -16.90
N ASP A 155 1.48 15.17 -15.66
CA ASP A 155 2.57 14.81 -14.75
C ASP A 155 3.04 13.37 -14.95
N PHE A 156 2.19 12.52 -15.51
CA PHE A 156 2.55 11.11 -15.73
C PHE A 156 3.41 10.95 -16.99
N PRO A 157 4.50 10.17 -16.91
CA PRO A 157 5.23 9.76 -18.12
C PRO A 157 4.29 9.09 -19.13
N GLU A 158 4.57 9.24 -20.42
CA GLU A 158 3.74 8.70 -21.51
C GLU A 158 3.36 7.22 -21.30
N LYS A 159 4.32 6.39 -20.87
CA LYS A 159 4.11 4.97 -20.59
C LYS A 159 3.09 4.68 -19.47
N LEU A 160 2.79 5.66 -18.60
CA LEU A 160 1.84 5.53 -17.49
C LEU A 160 0.52 6.26 -17.74
N SER A 161 0.43 7.11 -18.75
CA SER A 161 -0.72 7.99 -19.00
C SER A 161 -2.06 7.26 -19.13
N GLN A 162 -2.04 6.04 -19.68
CA GLN A 162 -3.24 5.22 -19.86
C GLN A 162 -3.56 4.33 -18.63
N SER A 163 -2.59 4.04 -17.79
CA SER A 163 -2.71 3.06 -16.70
C SER A 163 -2.68 3.67 -15.29
N ALA A 164 -2.23 4.92 -15.15
CA ALA A 164 -2.17 5.62 -13.88
C ALA A 164 -3.21 6.75 -13.79
N THR A 165 -3.62 7.03 -12.55
CA THR A 165 -4.48 8.16 -12.20
C THR A 165 -4.09 8.70 -10.83
N SER A 166 -4.70 9.79 -10.39
CA SER A 166 -4.56 10.37 -9.06
C SER A 166 -5.92 10.62 -8.42
N LEU A 167 -5.92 10.82 -7.10
CA LEU A 167 -7.13 11.21 -6.39
C LEU A 167 -7.71 12.54 -6.94
N SER A 168 -6.85 13.49 -7.25
CA SER A 168 -7.25 14.79 -7.80
C SER A 168 -7.93 14.67 -9.17
N ILE A 169 -7.43 13.82 -10.07
CA ILE A 169 -8.05 13.56 -11.37
C ILE A 169 -9.47 12.99 -11.18
N GLU A 170 -9.62 12.01 -10.31
CA GLU A 170 -10.89 11.29 -10.13
C GLU A 170 -11.93 12.09 -9.34
N THR A 171 -11.50 12.98 -8.45
CA THR A 171 -12.39 13.78 -7.60
C THR A 171 -12.58 15.22 -8.08
N GLN A 172 -11.79 15.68 -9.06
CA GLN A 172 -11.78 17.01 -9.63
C GLN A 172 -11.44 18.13 -8.64
N HIS A 173 -10.73 17.81 -7.55
CA HIS A 173 -10.22 18.79 -6.59
C HIS A 173 -8.88 18.35 -6.00
N SER A 174 -8.07 19.33 -5.56
CA SER A 174 -6.82 19.04 -4.87
C SER A 174 -7.06 18.55 -3.44
N ASN A 175 -6.15 17.75 -2.96
CA ASN A 175 -6.24 17.10 -1.65
C ASN A 175 -5.01 17.40 -0.80
N GLN A 176 -5.22 17.58 0.50
CA GLN A 176 -4.15 17.77 1.46
C GLN A 176 -3.48 16.42 1.76
N ARG A 177 -2.23 16.26 1.34
CA ARG A 177 -1.44 15.01 1.47
C ARG A 177 -1.24 14.61 2.93
N GLU A 178 -1.02 15.60 3.80
CA GLU A 178 -0.84 15.42 5.24
C GLU A 178 -2.07 14.81 5.91
N LEU A 179 -3.25 15.26 5.51
CA LEU A 179 -4.50 14.71 6.02
C LEU A 179 -4.70 13.26 5.56
N ILE A 180 -4.40 12.96 4.29
CA ILE A 180 -4.48 11.59 3.76
C ILE A 180 -3.48 10.69 4.50
N CYS A 181 -2.24 11.14 4.71
CA CYS A 181 -1.24 10.44 5.50
C CYS A 181 -1.77 10.10 6.90
N ALA A 182 -2.26 11.11 7.64
CA ALA A 182 -2.81 10.92 8.99
C ALA A 182 -4.00 9.94 9.03
N MET A 183 -4.87 10.01 8.02
CA MET A 183 -6.02 9.10 7.90
C MET A 183 -5.59 7.66 7.62
N VAL A 184 -4.62 7.45 6.72
CA VAL A 184 -4.07 6.11 6.41
C VAL A 184 -3.48 5.50 7.68
N LEU A 185 -2.65 6.24 8.42
CA LEU A 185 -2.05 5.77 9.66
C LEU A 185 -3.12 5.44 10.72
N THR A 186 -4.13 6.29 10.86
CA THR A 186 -5.23 6.09 11.80
C THR A 186 -6.04 4.83 11.46
N PHE A 187 -6.44 4.66 10.21
CA PHE A 187 -7.18 3.46 9.79
C PHE A 187 -6.33 2.20 9.86
N PHE A 188 -5.04 2.31 9.55
CA PHE A 188 -4.12 1.18 9.64
C PHE A 188 -4.01 0.68 11.08
N GLU A 189 -3.77 1.56 12.06
CA GLU A 189 -3.69 1.17 13.48
C GLU A 189 -4.99 0.54 13.98
N GLN A 190 -6.17 1.09 13.59
CA GLN A 190 -7.47 0.51 13.94
C GLN A 190 -7.66 -0.90 13.37
N LEU A 191 -7.16 -1.16 12.14
CA LEU A 191 -7.24 -2.49 11.53
C LEU A 191 -6.30 -3.50 12.20
N LEU A 192 -5.16 -3.04 12.73
CA LEU A 192 -4.27 -3.92 13.51
C LEU A 192 -4.92 -4.43 14.80
N ASP A 193 -5.80 -3.65 15.42
CA ASP A 193 -6.57 -4.08 16.60
C ASP A 193 -7.57 -5.20 16.29
N ASN A 194 -7.96 -5.37 15.01
CA ASN A 194 -8.91 -6.40 14.57
C ASN A 194 -8.51 -6.99 13.21
N LEU A 195 -7.33 -7.61 13.14
CA LEU A 195 -6.82 -8.21 11.90
C LEU A 195 -7.70 -9.33 11.34
N ASP A 196 -8.50 -10.00 12.17
CA ASP A 196 -9.38 -11.10 11.72
C ASP A 196 -10.51 -10.60 10.78
N SER A 197 -10.89 -9.33 10.86
CA SER A 197 -11.90 -8.73 9.98
C SER A 197 -11.33 -8.20 8.66
N VAL A 198 -10.01 -8.09 8.54
CA VAL A 198 -9.36 -7.36 7.47
C VAL A 198 -9.59 -7.95 6.07
N THR A 199 -9.69 -9.27 5.98
CA THR A 199 -9.93 -9.97 4.70
C THR A 199 -11.35 -9.75 4.18
N SER A 200 -12.34 -9.69 5.08
CA SER A 200 -13.72 -9.35 4.71
C SER A 200 -13.84 -7.88 4.29
N GLU A 201 -13.17 -6.97 5.01
CA GLU A 201 -13.12 -5.56 4.61
C GLU A 201 -12.44 -5.37 3.26
N TRP A 202 -11.34 -6.08 3.01
CA TRP A 202 -10.65 -6.05 1.72
C TRP A 202 -11.56 -6.52 0.58
N THR A 203 -12.32 -7.58 0.80
CA THR A 203 -13.27 -8.12 -0.18
C THR A 203 -14.30 -7.09 -0.63
N ASN A 204 -14.74 -6.19 0.26
CA ASN A 204 -15.65 -5.10 -0.07
C ASN A 204 -15.07 -4.08 -1.07
N TYR A 205 -13.74 -4.01 -1.16
CA TYR A 205 -13.03 -3.16 -2.11
C TYR A 205 -12.46 -3.93 -3.30
N CYS A 206 -12.62 -5.26 -3.37
CA CYS A 206 -11.98 -6.09 -4.39
C CYS A 206 -12.38 -5.65 -5.80
N ALA A 207 -11.38 -5.42 -6.66
CA ALA A 207 -11.59 -4.95 -8.04
C ALA A 207 -12.08 -6.05 -8.99
N HIS A 208 -11.83 -7.31 -8.67
CA HIS A 208 -11.97 -8.45 -9.60
C HIS A 208 -12.65 -9.68 -8.95
N LEU A 209 -13.46 -9.44 -7.91
CA LEU A 209 -14.21 -10.53 -7.26
C LEU A 209 -15.22 -11.17 -8.23
N ASN A 210 -15.15 -12.49 -8.38
CA ASN A 210 -15.90 -13.30 -9.32
C ASN A 210 -15.68 -12.92 -10.81
N GLU A 211 -14.51 -12.34 -11.14
CA GLU A 211 -14.10 -12.09 -12.51
C GLU A 211 -13.04 -13.13 -12.94
N ILE A 212 -13.02 -13.44 -14.23
CA ILE A 212 -11.96 -14.27 -14.82
C ILE A 212 -10.70 -13.41 -14.91
N THR A 213 -9.64 -13.86 -14.27
CA THR A 213 -8.33 -13.22 -14.28
C THR A 213 -7.31 -14.08 -15.00
N SER A 214 -6.41 -13.41 -15.73
CA SER A 214 -5.23 -14.06 -16.34
C SER A 214 -4.02 -13.80 -15.44
N PHE A 215 -3.15 -14.78 -15.32
CA PHE A 215 -1.92 -14.65 -14.53
C PHE A 215 -0.83 -15.60 -15.03
N ASN A 216 0.42 -15.31 -14.68
CA ASN A 216 1.53 -16.21 -14.95
C ASN A 216 1.93 -16.90 -13.65
N HIS A 217 1.99 -18.22 -13.68
CA HIS A 217 2.48 -19.04 -12.57
C HIS A 217 3.49 -20.05 -13.09
N ASN A 218 4.73 -20.03 -12.55
CA ASN A 218 5.84 -20.88 -12.96
C ASN A 218 6.14 -20.83 -14.48
N GLY A 219 6.03 -19.65 -15.08
CA GLY A 219 6.28 -19.45 -16.51
C GLY A 219 5.13 -19.84 -17.45
N VAL A 220 4.02 -20.33 -16.89
CA VAL A 220 2.82 -20.75 -17.66
C VAL A 220 1.72 -19.69 -17.47
N SER A 221 1.14 -19.22 -18.59
CA SER A 221 -0.05 -18.37 -18.56
C SER A 221 -1.27 -19.19 -18.24
N GLN A 222 -2.01 -18.78 -17.24
CA GLN A 222 -3.22 -19.46 -16.74
C GLN A 222 -4.38 -18.47 -16.65
N HIS A 223 -5.59 -18.98 -16.59
CA HIS A 223 -6.83 -18.25 -16.38
C HIS A 223 -7.63 -18.93 -15.28
N GLY A 224 -8.32 -18.14 -14.47
CA GLY A 224 -9.20 -18.68 -13.44
C GLY A 224 -10.14 -17.63 -12.88
N LEU A 225 -11.19 -18.08 -12.22
CA LEU A 225 -12.18 -17.24 -11.57
C LEU A 225 -11.67 -16.83 -10.20
N PHE A 226 -11.41 -15.52 -10.00
CA PHE A 226 -10.98 -14.98 -8.71
C PHE A 226 -12.13 -15.03 -7.69
N LYS A 227 -11.99 -15.82 -6.64
CA LYS A 227 -13.03 -16.05 -5.63
C LYS A 227 -12.89 -15.17 -4.38
N GLY A 228 -11.77 -14.45 -4.26
CA GLY A 228 -11.45 -13.63 -3.10
C GLY A 228 -10.09 -13.97 -2.51
N ILE A 229 -9.94 -13.67 -1.22
CA ILE A 229 -8.76 -14.02 -0.43
C ILE A 229 -9.18 -14.87 0.78
N ASN A 230 -8.29 -15.76 1.23
CA ASN A 230 -8.53 -16.53 2.44
C ASN A 230 -8.14 -15.77 3.72
N ASP A 231 -8.25 -16.38 4.90
CA ASP A 231 -7.90 -15.83 6.21
C ASP A 231 -6.41 -15.48 6.39
N ARG A 232 -5.57 -15.85 5.43
CA ARG A 232 -4.14 -15.48 5.36
C ARG A 232 -3.84 -14.43 4.27
N GLY A 233 -4.85 -13.90 3.58
CA GLY A 233 -4.68 -12.93 2.51
C GLY A 233 -4.19 -13.52 1.18
N GLN A 234 -4.16 -14.84 1.04
CA GLN A 234 -3.80 -15.54 -0.20
C GLN A 234 -4.96 -15.48 -1.20
N ALA A 235 -4.66 -15.26 -2.48
CA ALA A 235 -5.68 -15.28 -3.53
C ALA A 235 -6.26 -16.69 -3.70
N GLN A 236 -7.57 -16.77 -3.76
CA GLN A 236 -8.35 -17.96 -4.08
C GLN A 236 -8.80 -17.87 -5.54
N ILE A 237 -8.24 -18.73 -6.40
CA ILE A 237 -8.58 -18.73 -7.82
C ILE A 237 -9.12 -20.12 -8.18
N LYS A 238 -10.35 -20.16 -8.70
CA LYS A 238 -10.92 -21.40 -9.24
C LYS A 238 -10.40 -21.59 -10.66
N ILE A 239 -9.62 -22.66 -10.86
CA ILE A 239 -9.11 -23.13 -12.15
C ILE A 239 -9.82 -24.44 -12.42
N GLU A 240 -10.53 -24.50 -13.55
CA GLU A 240 -11.44 -25.61 -13.83
C GLU A 240 -12.44 -25.82 -12.67
N GLU A 241 -12.38 -26.94 -11.97
CA GLU A 241 -13.27 -27.28 -10.85
C GLU A 241 -12.63 -27.09 -9.46
N GLU A 242 -11.33 -26.78 -9.39
CA GLU A 242 -10.59 -26.69 -8.13
C GLU A 242 -10.23 -25.25 -7.76
N VAL A 243 -10.30 -24.93 -6.45
CA VAL A 243 -9.82 -23.65 -5.90
C VAL A 243 -8.38 -23.81 -5.46
N GLN A 244 -7.49 -23.07 -6.11
CA GLN A 244 -6.07 -23.01 -5.76
C GLN A 244 -5.75 -21.74 -4.98
N LEU A 245 -4.74 -21.83 -4.09
CA LEU A 245 -4.28 -20.71 -3.25
C LEU A 245 -2.94 -20.18 -3.77
N PHE A 246 -2.86 -18.86 -3.89
CA PHE A 246 -1.65 -18.20 -4.37
C PHE A 246 -1.16 -17.14 -3.38
N HIS A 247 0.12 -17.20 -3.00
CA HIS A 247 0.76 -16.22 -2.14
C HIS A 247 1.24 -14.98 -2.93
N SER A 248 1.67 -15.20 -4.18
CA SER A 248 2.27 -14.15 -4.98
C SER A 248 2.20 -14.50 -6.46
N ILE A 249 1.28 -13.88 -7.18
CA ILE A 249 1.20 -13.87 -8.64
C ILE A 249 0.87 -12.44 -9.11
N ILE A 250 1.04 -12.17 -10.39
CA ILE A 250 0.60 -10.93 -11.02
C ILE A 250 -0.69 -11.23 -11.78
N LEU A 251 -1.77 -10.58 -11.38
CA LEU A 251 -3.05 -10.62 -12.10
C LEU A 251 -3.00 -9.56 -13.21
N ASN A 252 -3.35 -9.97 -14.43
CA ASN A 252 -3.43 -9.11 -15.61
C ASN A 252 -4.82 -8.49 -15.76
#